data_f9bd814930a61e2114795c6c44b00eb4
#
_entry.id   f9bd814930a61e2114795c6c44b00eb4
#
_cell.length_a   1.000
_cell.length_b   1.000
_cell.length_c   1.000
_cell.angle_alpha   90.00
_cell.angle_beta   90.00
_cell.angle_gamma   90.00
#
_symmetry.space_group_name_H-M   'P 1'
#
loop_
_entity.id
_entity.type
_entity.pdbx_description
1 polymer ?
#
loop_
_entity_poly.entity_id
_entity_poly.type
_entity_poly.pdbx_seq_one_letter_code
_entity_poly.pdbx_strand_id
1 'polypeptide(L)'
;MDLTIAHAYRPLWWWVNNDTPPYRYYAYSGGRASGKSTSIAQSLVCRAATQPIRILCAREYQNSIADSVHRLLSDQINKLGLQGYTVTRDDITHINGSAFIFRGLHNNLDSIKSIEGIDVCWVEEAQTLSSVSLDTLIPTIRKPASTLIFSWNPRTESDSVWDKMVAHPVEPDRTLHWHTTWRDVRPLLNTDMLQLIDASRHMPEYPHIWDGKPLTASINTVIAYTDLDQATQRPPDLTGGVTFGVDVARYGNDRTALAIKTGNTISGLHTWAHASITDTAQRVQTFASQHQPIMINVDDTGVGGGLTDILAQQGLPVRGINYAATPKQRDKYPNIASELWFDFAELLPSLTINPDLAHLADLLQELSTREWAINTRNQRQVQAKQDYKDSQAARSPDLADAVLLACYQPARLPDWDVDI
;
A
#
# COMPACT_ATOMS: atom_id res chain seq x y z
N MET A 1 -13.48 -35.34 16.79
CA MET A 1 -14.17 -34.23 16.14
C MET A 1 -13.82 -34.27 14.66
N ASP A 2 -14.79 -34.43 13.81
CA ASP A 2 -14.53 -34.45 12.37
C ASP A 2 -14.42 -33.02 11.86
N LEU A 3 -13.24 -32.63 11.37
CA LEU A 3 -12.96 -31.32 10.80
C LEU A 3 -13.01 -31.44 9.27
N THR A 4 -13.90 -30.69 8.64
CA THR A 4 -13.97 -30.63 7.18
C THR A 4 -12.94 -29.63 6.67
N ILE A 5 -11.94 -30.12 5.93
CA ILE A 5 -10.85 -29.32 5.36
C ILE A 5 -11.10 -29.15 3.87
N ALA A 6 -11.22 -27.90 3.43
CA ALA A 6 -11.31 -27.60 2.01
C ALA A 6 -10.02 -27.98 1.26
N HIS A 7 -10.15 -28.42 0.02
CA HIS A 7 -9.04 -28.94 -0.78
C HIS A 7 -7.85 -27.97 -0.88
N ALA A 8 -8.11 -26.69 -1.06
CA ALA A 8 -7.11 -25.62 -1.15
C ALA A 8 -6.18 -25.55 0.07
N TYR A 9 -6.66 -25.97 1.26
CA TYR A 9 -5.89 -25.87 2.51
C TYR A 9 -5.28 -27.19 2.95
N ARG A 10 -5.43 -28.26 2.19
CA ARG A 10 -4.79 -29.56 2.49
C ARG A 10 -3.29 -29.51 2.67
N PRO A 11 -2.51 -28.69 1.94
CA PRO A 11 -1.07 -28.57 2.17
C PRO A 11 -0.69 -28.09 3.58
N LEU A 12 -1.50 -27.16 4.18
CA LEU A 12 -1.31 -26.76 5.58
C LEU A 12 -1.58 -27.91 6.54
N TRP A 13 -2.64 -28.67 6.29
CA TRP A 13 -3.03 -29.82 7.14
C TRP A 13 -2.11 -31.01 6.96
N TRP A 14 -1.49 -31.19 5.78
CA TRP A 14 -0.45 -32.18 5.61
C TRP A 14 0.73 -31.87 6.54
N TRP A 15 1.15 -30.60 6.62
CA TRP A 15 2.21 -30.17 7.51
C TRP A 15 1.84 -30.29 9.00
N VAL A 16 0.57 -30.13 9.42
CA VAL A 16 0.15 -30.34 10.81
C VAL A 16 0.50 -31.75 11.31
N ASN A 17 0.49 -32.74 10.43
CA ASN A 17 0.74 -34.15 10.74
C ASN A 17 2.16 -34.62 10.40
N ASN A 18 3.02 -33.74 9.88
CA ASN A 18 4.38 -34.09 9.42
C ASN A 18 5.39 -33.07 9.95
N ASP A 19 6.62 -33.54 10.24
CA ASP A 19 7.61 -32.71 10.90
C ASP A 19 8.23 -31.63 9.99
N THR A 20 8.32 -31.91 8.70
CA THR A 20 8.94 -30.99 7.73
C THR A 20 7.89 -30.40 6.81
N PRO A 21 7.76 -29.06 6.72
CA PRO A 21 6.85 -28.43 5.79
C PRO A 21 7.30 -28.71 4.32
N PRO A 22 6.35 -29.05 3.43
CA PRO A 22 6.68 -29.27 2.02
C PRO A 22 7.11 -27.99 1.30
N TYR A 23 6.69 -26.84 1.81
CA TYR A 23 7.01 -25.53 1.25
C TYR A 23 7.56 -24.60 2.34
N ARG A 24 8.41 -23.66 1.92
CA ARG A 24 8.86 -22.59 2.81
C ARG A 24 7.85 -21.45 2.85
N TYR A 25 7.24 -21.15 1.70
CA TYR A 25 6.27 -20.07 1.56
C TYR A 25 4.92 -20.63 1.17
N TYR A 26 3.89 -20.27 1.94
CA TYR A 26 2.50 -20.55 1.62
C TYR A 26 1.80 -19.22 1.38
N ALA A 27 1.43 -18.98 0.14
CA ALA A 27 0.82 -17.75 -0.33
C ALA A 27 -0.66 -17.99 -0.69
N TYR A 28 -1.57 -17.62 0.21
CA TYR A 28 -3.00 -17.76 0.01
C TYR A 28 -3.63 -16.43 -0.35
N SER A 29 -3.81 -16.17 -1.65
CA SER A 29 -4.58 -15.03 -2.13
C SER A 29 -6.06 -15.40 -2.30
N GLY A 30 -6.96 -14.41 -2.32
CA GLY A 30 -8.36 -14.69 -2.66
C GLY A 30 -9.38 -13.79 -1.99
N GLY A 31 -10.63 -13.94 -2.37
CA GLY A 31 -11.74 -13.11 -1.94
C GLY A 31 -12.17 -13.28 -0.48
N ARG A 32 -13.13 -12.46 -0.07
CA ARG A 32 -13.83 -12.63 1.22
C ARG A 32 -14.57 -13.97 1.26
N ALA A 33 -14.82 -14.47 2.46
CA ALA A 33 -15.51 -15.74 2.71
C ALA A 33 -14.83 -16.97 2.06
N SER A 34 -13.56 -16.87 1.62
CA SER A 34 -12.82 -18.01 1.06
C SER A 34 -12.15 -18.91 2.12
N GLY A 35 -12.26 -18.58 3.41
CA GLY A 35 -11.80 -19.41 4.51
C GLY A 35 -10.30 -19.33 4.83
N LYS A 36 -9.53 -18.44 4.18
CA LYS A 36 -8.06 -18.30 4.36
C LYS A 36 -7.67 -18.19 5.83
N SER A 37 -8.03 -17.10 6.48
CA SER A 37 -7.62 -16.82 7.86
C SER A 37 -8.10 -17.90 8.84
N THR A 38 -9.33 -18.42 8.66
CA THR A 38 -9.88 -19.50 9.48
C THR A 38 -9.09 -20.79 9.34
N SER A 39 -8.80 -21.22 8.09
CA SER A 39 -8.08 -22.48 7.84
C SER A 39 -6.63 -22.41 8.32
N ILE A 40 -5.97 -21.25 8.15
CA ILE A 40 -4.62 -21.03 8.67
C ILE A 40 -4.65 -21.05 10.21
N ALA A 41 -5.55 -20.31 10.85
CA ALA A 41 -5.65 -20.29 12.31
C ALA A 41 -5.91 -21.70 12.88
N GLN A 42 -6.82 -22.48 12.29
CA GLN A 42 -7.09 -23.86 12.69
C GLN A 42 -5.87 -24.75 12.57
N SER A 43 -5.14 -24.68 11.44
CA SER A 43 -3.92 -25.47 11.24
C SER A 43 -2.85 -25.11 12.26
N LEU A 44 -2.66 -23.81 12.54
CA LEU A 44 -1.66 -23.33 13.50
C LEU A 44 -1.95 -23.76 14.94
N VAL A 45 -3.21 -23.62 15.40
CA VAL A 45 -3.56 -24.05 16.76
C VAL A 45 -3.51 -25.59 16.90
N CYS A 46 -3.88 -26.36 15.88
CA CYS A 46 -3.71 -27.81 15.91
C CYS A 46 -2.23 -28.21 15.94
N ARG A 47 -1.39 -27.57 15.12
CA ARG A 47 0.06 -27.83 15.10
C ARG A 47 0.72 -27.48 16.43
N ALA A 48 0.39 -26.32 17.00
CA ALA A 48 0.91 -25.87 18.28
C ALA A 48 0.51 -26.77 19.46
N ALA A 49 -0.63 -27.45 19.36
CA ALA A 49 -1.06 -28.45 20.36
C ALA A 49 -0.28 -29.76 20.27
N THR A 50 0.25 -30.12 19.09
CA THR A 50 0.94 -31.40 18.86
C THR A 50 2.44 -31.32 19.06
N GLN A 51 3.05 -30.16 18.76
CA GLN A 51 4.51 -29.95 18.83
C GLN A 51 4.83 -28.56 19.38
N PRO A 52 5.91 -28.42 20.19
CA PRO A 52 6.33 -27.11 20.69
C PRO A 52 6.88 -26.27 19.54
N ILE A 53 6.16 -25.21 19.17
CA ILE A 53 6.52 -24.27 18.09
C ILE A 53 6.31 -22.81 18.52
N ARG A 54 7.14 -21.92 18.01
CA ARG A 54 7.00 -20.47 18.17
C ARG A 54 6.42 -19.88 16.88
N ILE A 55 5.29 -19.24 17.00
CA ILE A 55 4.53 -18.68 15.87
C ILE A 55 4.53 -17.16 15.98
N LEU A 56 5.04 -16.47 14.96
CA LEU A 56 4.91 -15.03 14.81
C LEU A 56 3.66 -14.74 13.96
N CYS A 57 2.68 -14.08 14.55
CA CYS A 57 1.55 -13.51 13.84
C CYS A 57 1.84 -12.04 13.56
N ALA A 58 1.86 -11.65 12.29
CA ALA A 58 2.27 -10.33 11.86
C ALA A 58 1.22 -9.67 10.97
N ARG A 59 1.17 -8.33 11.01
CA ARG A 59 0.51 -7.42 10.07
C ARG A 59 1.39 -6.21 9.87
N GLU A 60 1.15 -5.39 8.84
CA GLU A 60 1.88 -4.13 8.70
C GLU A 60 1.67 -3.23 9.92
N TYR A 61 0.43 -3.09 10.41
CA TYR A 61 0.09 -2.24 11.56
C TYR A 61 -0.37 -3.05 12.77
N GLN A 62 0.18 -2.70 13.95
CA GLN A 62 -0.03 -3.46 15.20
C GLN A 62 -1.46 -3.32 15.76
N ASN A 63 -2.09 -2.15 15.62
CA ASN A 63 -3.38 -1.86 16.26
C ASN A 63 -4.52 -2.81 15.83
N SER A 64 -4.40 -3.46 14.69
CA SER A 64 -5.42 -4.39 14.18
C SER A 64 -5.16 -5.87 14.51
N ILE A 65 -3.99 -6.24 15.03
CA ILE A 65 -3.61 -7.65 15.29
C ILE A 65 -4.35 -8.21 16.49
N ALA A 66 -4.42 -7.46 17.58
CA ALA A 66 -5.05 -7.91 18.83
C ALA A 66 -6.55 -8.20 18.64
N ASP A 67 -7.24 -7.32 17.91
CA ASP A 67 -8.69 -7.43 17.71
C ASP A 67 -9.10 -8.47 16.66
N SER A 68 -8.19 -8.91 15.80
CA SER A 68 -8.50 -9.79 14.67
C SER A 68 -7.82 -11.16 14.77
N VAL A 69 -6.48 -11.21 14.66
CA VAL A 69 -5.74 -12.50 14.60
C VAL A 69 -5.76 -13.21 15.95
N HIS A 70 -5.51 -12.47 17.03
CA HIS A 70 -5.53 -13.04 18.39
C HIS A 70 -6.91 -13.59 18.71
N ARG A 71 -7.99 -12.80 18.47
CA ARG A 71 -9.35 -13.23 18.68
C ARG A 71 -9.71 -14.45 17.82
N LEU A 72 -9.34 -14.45 16.53
CA LEU A 72 -9.59 -15.57 15.64
C LEU A 72 -8.93 -16.87 16.16
N LEU A 73 -7.67 -16.81 16.59
CA LEU A 73 -6.97 -17.97 17.16
C LEU A 73 -7.66 -18.46 18.43
N SER A 74 -8.02 -17.57 19.34
CA SER A 74 -8.78 -17.90 20.56
C SER A 74 -10.11 -18.57 20.26
N ASP A 75 -10.88 -18.03 19.30
CA ASP A 75 -12.16 -18.59 18.86
C ASP A 75 -11.97 -20.01 18.27
N GLN A 76 -10.89 -20.24 17.51
CA GLN A 76 -10.60 -21.57 16.97
C GLN A 76 -10.17 -22.57 18.06
N ILE A 77 -9.38 -22.17 19.04
CA ILE A 77 -9.03 -23.00 20.20
C ILE A 77 -10.30 -23.48 20.92
N ASN A 78 -11.20 -22.54 21.21
CA ASN A 78 -12.47 -22.83 21.87
C ASN A 78 -13.40 -23.73 21.02
N LYS A 79 -13.56 -23.38 19.74
CA LYS A 79 -14.41 -24.13 18.79
C LYS A 79 -13.95 -25.57 18.60
N LEU A 80 -12.63 -25.79 18.56
CA LEU A 80 -12.03 -27.11 18.40
C LEU A 80 -11.88 -27.87 19.73
N GLY A 81 -12.20 -27.25 20.87
CA GLY A 81 -12.11 -27.86 22.20
C GLY A 81 -10.67 -28.26 22.57
N LEU A 82 -9.66 -27.54 22.06
CA LEU A 82 -8.25 -27.84 22.30
C LEU A 82 -7.88 -27.52 23.75
N GLN A 83 -7.32 -28.50 24.44
CA GLN A 83 -6.90 -28.36 25.83
C GLN A 83 -5.43 -27.92 25.93
N GLY A 84 -5.02 -27.38 27.07
CA GLY A 84 -3.65 -27.00 27.35
C GLY A 84 -3.26 -25.60 26.92
N TYR A 85 -4.19 -24.83 26.35
CA TYR A 85 -3.98 -23.43 25.98
C TYR A 85 -4.26 -22.48 27.15
N THR A 86 -3.40 -21.48 27.28
CA THR A 86 -3.61 -20.29 28.10
C THR A 86 -3.72 -19.08 27.17
N VAL A 87 -4.87 -18.42 27.16
CA VAL A 87 -5.15 -17.23 26.36
C VAL A 87 -5.25 -16.03 27.28
N THR A 88 -4.34 -15.08 27.15
CA THR A 88 -4.37 -13.80 27.85
C THR A 88 -4.75 -12.68 26.87
N ARG A 89 -4.72 -11.43 27.30
CA ARG A 89 -4.99 -10.29 26.43
C ARG A 89 -3.98 -10.17 25.28
N ASP A 90 -2.71 -10.44 25.55
CA ASP A 90 -1.60 -10.13 24.64
C ASP A 90 -0.89 -11.38 24.11
N ASP A 91 -1.12 -12.54 24.72
CA ASP A 91 -0.40 -13.78 24.45
C ASP A 91 -1.33 -14.99 24.34
N ILE A 92 -0.94 -15.97 23.54
CA ILE A 92 -1.52 -17.31 23.50
C ILE A 92 -0.36 -18.30 23.66
N THR A 93 -0.42 -19.16 24.68
CA THR A 93 0.58 -20.18 24.95
C THR A 93 -0.07 -21.56 25.13
N HIS A 94 0.72 -22.62 24.93
CA HIS A 94 0.29 -23.98 25.18
C HIS A 94 1.23 -24.67 26.18
N ILE A 95 0.70 -25.60 26.96
CA ILE A 95 1.42 -26.31 28.03
C ILE A 95 2.69 -27.04 27.55
N ASN A 96 2.77 -27.43 26.27
CA ASN A 96 3.96 -28.02 25.67
C ASN A 96 5.09 -27.02 25.36
N GLY A 97 4.90 -25.73 25.62
CA GLY A 97 5.86 -24.66 25.35
C GLY A 97 5.63 -23.91 24.02
N SER A 98 4.57 -24.23 23.27
CA SER A 98 4.20 -23.44 22.08
C SER A 98 3.74 -22.04 22.47
N ALA A 99 4.08 -21.04 21.63
CA ALA A 99 3.73 -19.65 21.87
C ALA A 99 3.40 -18.92 20.57
N PHE A 100 2.36 -18.08 20.62
CA PHE A 100 1.98 -17.14 19.56
C PHE A 100 2.42 -15.74 19.98
N ILE A 101 3.16 -15.08 19.11
CA ILE A 101 3.72 -13.75 19.29
C ILE A 101 3.06 -12.81 18.27
N PHE A 102 2.56 -11.67 18.71
CA PHE A 102 1.83 -10.72 17.85
C PHE A 102 2.65 -9.45 17.64
N ARG A 103 2.93 -9.07 16.37
CA ARG A 103 3.74 -7.89 16.05
C ARG A 103 3.23 -7.15 14.81
N GLY A 104 3.20 -5.80 14.90
CA GLY A 104 3.12 -4.93 13.74
C GLY A 104 4.52 -4.73 13.14
N LEU A 105 4.61 -4.74 11.82
CA LEU A 105 5.88 -4.64 11.12
C LEU A 105 6.34 -3.19 10.94
N HIS A 106 5.42 -2.27 10.64
CA HIS A 106 5.71 -0.89 10.23
C HIS A 106 6.61 -0.12 11.23
N ASN A 107 6.26 -0.14 12.51
CA ASN A 107 6.96 0.64 13.55
C ASN A 107 7.99 -0.16 14.36
N ASN A 108 8.16 -1.46 14.09
CA ASN A 108 8.91 -2.37 14.94
C ASN A 108 9.94 -3.22 14.17
N LEU A 109 10.39 -2.80 13.00
CA LEU A 109 11.31 -3.57 12.17
C LEU A 109 12.59 -3.99 12.92
N ASP A 110 13.14 -3.13 13.77
CA ASP A 110 14.34 -3.45 14.54
C ASP A 110 14.05 -4.47 15.67
N SER A 111 12.88 -4.42 16.28
CA SER A 111 12.48 -5.44 17.27
C SER A 111 12.21 -6.80 16.61
N ILE A 112 11.79 -6.81 15.34
CA ILE A 112 11.56 -8.05 14.58
C ILE A 112 12.87 -8.71 14.22
N LYS A 113 13.89 -7.95 13.81
CA LYS A 113 15.24 -8.46 13.53
C LYS A 113 15.86 -9.21 14.73
N SER A 114 15.45 -8.86 15.95
CA SER A 114 15.91 -9.49 17.18
C SER A 114 15.10 -10.74 17.60
N ILE A 115 14.00 -11.06 16.91
CA ILE A 115 13.19 -12.23 17.24
C ILE A 115 13.88 -13.49 16.69
N GLU A 116 14.33 -14.36 17.58
CA GLU A 116 14.97 -15.62 17.21
C GLU A 116 14.06 -16.83 17.44
N GLY A 117 14.36 -17.92 16.73
CA GLY A 117 13.73 -19.22 16.97
C GLY A 117 12.28 -19.34 16.51
N ILE A 118 11.84 -18.52 15.55
CA ILE A 118 10.49 -18.62 14.98
C ILE A 118 10.42 -19.82 14.03
N ASP A 119 9.45 -20.69 14.28
CA ASP A 119 9.13 -21.84 13.44
C ASP A 119 8.19 -21.45 12.29
N VAL A 120 7.20 -20.60 12.60
CA VAL A 120 6.19 -20.17 11.65
C VAL A 120 5.98 -18.67 11.77
N CYS A 121 5.94 -17.99 10.64
CA CYS A 121 5.48 -16.61 10.56
C CYS A 121 4.20 -16.57 9.73
N TRP A 122 3.08 -16.16 10.30
CA TRP A 122 1.86 -15.91 9.59
C TRP A 122 1.63 -14.40 9.45
N VAL A 123 1.62 -13.92 8.21
CA VAL A 123 1.29 -12.53 7.88
C VAL A 123 -0.13 -12.47 7.33
N GLU A 124 -1.00 -11.85 8.08
CA GLU A 124 -2.40 -11.66 7.74
C GLU A 124 -2.63 -10.26 7.19
N GLU A 125 -3.56 -10.11 6.23
CA GLU A 125 -3.74 -8.88 5.42
C GLU A 125 -2.46 -8.44 4.71
N ALA A 126 -1.74 -9.39 4.13
CA ALA A 126 -0.42 -9.14 3.54
C ALA A 126 -0.43 -8.19 2.33
N GLN A 127 -1.60 -7.84 1.75
CA GLN A 127 -1.73 -6.78 0.73
C GLN A 127 -1.29 -5.40 1.24
N THR A 128 -1.22 -5.21 2.56
CA THR A 128 -0.79 -3.93 3.15
C THR A 128 0.70 -3.83 3.36
N LEU A 129 1.45 -4.92 3.16
CA LEU A 129 2.89 -4.95 3.41
C LEU A 129 3.66 -4.03 2.47
N SER A 130 4.55 -3.24 3.05
CA SER A 130 5.56 -2.52 2.29
C SER A 130 6.67 -3.46 1.83
N SER A 131 7.36 -3.10 0.74
CA SER A 131 8.56 -3.84 0.28
C SER A 131 9.60 -3.93 1.39
N VAL A 132 9.81 -2.84 2.13
CA VAL A 132 10.77 -2.77 3.25
C VAL A 132 10.42 -3.77 4.35
N SER A 133 9.13 -3.89 4.70
CA SER A 133 8.67 -4.87 5.70
C SER A 133 8.92 -6.30 5.24
N LEU A 134 8.63 -6.63 3.97
CA LEU A 134 8.89 -7.94 3.39
C LEU A 134 10.38 -8.26 3.31
N ASP A 135 11.21 -7.32 2.84
CA ASP A 135 12.66 -7.48 2.72
C ASP A 135 13.36 -7.64 4.07
N THR A 136 12.76 -7.13 5.13
CA THR A 136 13.25 -7.32 6.50
C THR A 136 12.76 -8.65 7.09
N LEU A 137 11.47 -8.97 6.90
CA LEU A 137 10.83 -10.13 7.51
C LEU A 137 11.38 -11.46 6.98
N ILE A 138 11.47 -11.60 5.65
CA ILE A 138 11.86 -12.84 4.99
C ILE A 138 13.22 -13.38 5.52
N PRO A 139 14.31 -12.59 5.54
CA PRO A 139 15.59 -13.05 6.06
C PRO A 139 15.63 -13.18 7.60
N THR A 140 14.71 -12.54 8.32
CA THR A 140 14.63 -12.66 9.79
C THR A 140 14.10 -14.03 10.21
N ILE A 141 13.20 -14.62 9.47
CA ILE A 141 12.67 -15.97 9.73
C ILE A 141 13.66 -16.99 9.14
N ARG A 142 14.69 -17.32 9.92
CA ARG A 142 15.86 -18.10 9.45
C ARG A 142 16.10 -19.43 10.16
N LYS A 143 15.20 -19.84 11.07
CA LYS A 143 15.30 -21.15 11.71
C LYS A 143 15.21 -22.24 10.63
N PRO A 144 16.03 -23.34 10.69
CA PRO A 144 15.88 -24.45 9.76
C PRO A 144 14.46 -24.99 9.76
N ALA A 145 13.92 -25.32 8.58
CA ALA A 145 12.56 -25.77 8.36
C ALA A 145 11.45 -24.76 8.79
N SER A 146 11.79 -23.49 9.01
CA SER A 146 10.78 -22.46 9.30
C SER A 146 9.94 -22.14 8.05
N THR A 147 8.71 -21.68 8.29
CA THR A 147 7.70 -21.45 7.25
C THR A 147 7.13 -20.04 7.37
N LEU A 148 6.88 -19.40 6.20
CA LEU A 148 6.16 -18.15 6.12
C LEU A 148 4.81 -18.40 5.42
N ILE A 149 3.72 -17.94 6.02
CA ILE A 149 2.36 -18.05 5.51
C ILE A 149 1.83 -16.64 5.29
N PHE A 150 1.37 -16.36 4.08
CA PHE A 150 0.77 -15.08 3.72
C PHE A 150 -0.70 -15.29 3.37
N SER A 151 -1.58 -14.49 3.93
CA SER A 151 -3.01 -14.47 3.59
C SER A 151 -3.46 -13.06 3.25
N TRP A 152 -4.06 -12.89 2.07
CA TRP A 152 -4.52 -11.57 1.62
C TRP A 152 -5.65 -11.62 0.61
N ASN A 153 -6.37 -10.51 0.49
CA ASN A 153 -7.21 -10.22 -0.67
C ASN A 153 -6.41 -9.25 -1.57
N PRO A 154 -5.99 -9.67 -2.77
CA PRO A 154 -5.17 -8.83 -3.65
C PRO A 154 -5.86 -7.51 -3.95
N ARG A 155 -5.22 -6.38 -3.65
CA ARG A 155 -5.73 -5.08 -4.09
C ARG A 155 -5.36 -4.84 -5.53
N THR A 156 -4.07 -4.93 -5.83
CA THR A 156 -3.53 -4.79 -7.19
C THR A 156 -2.43 -5.84 -7.41
N GLU A 157 -2.04 -6.03 -8.65
CA GLU A 157 -0.88 -6.88 -8.98
C GLU A 157 0.46 -6.20 -8.62
N SER A 158 0.44 -4.91 -8.26
CA SER A 158 1.61 -4.18 -7.74
C SER A 158 1.79 -4.30 -6.22
N ASP A 159 0.89 -4.99 -5.50
CA ASP A 159 1.10 -5.26 -4.08
C ASP A 159 2.44 -5.99 -3.89
N SER A 160 3.29 -5.53 -2.95
CA SER A 160 4.63 -6.13 -2.72
C SER A 160 4.59 -7.62 -2.43
N VAL A 161 3.53 -8.11 -1.78
CA VAL A 161 3.33 -9.55 -1.55
C VAL A 161 2.97 -10.29 -2.84
N TRP A 162 2.21 -9.66 -3.76
CA TRP A 162 1.91 -10.24 -5.06
C TRP A 162 3.17 -10.41 -5.88
N ASP A 163 3.97 -9.36 -5.97
CA ASP A 163 5.25 -9.41 -6.69
C ASP A 163 6.14 -10.56 -6.18
N LYS A 164 6.40 -10.63 -4.87
CA LYS A 164 7.35 -11.59 -4.29
C LYS A 164 6.83 -13.02 -4.10
N MET A 165 5.52 -13.24 -4.15
CA MET A 165 4.93 -14.56 -3.91
C MET A 165 4.21 -15.14 -5.12
N VAL A 166 3.83 -14.30 -6.11
CA VAL A 166 3.05 -14.71 -7.27
C VAL A 166 3.79 -14.41 -8.58
N ALA A 167 4.12 -13.13 -8.83
CA ALA A 167 4.76 -12.72 -10.09
C ALA A 167 6.23 -13.17 -10.17
N HIS A 168 7.00 -12.92 -9.11
CA HIS A 168 8.43 -13.23 -9.02
C HIS A 168 8.75 -13.91 -7.69
N PRO A 169 8.32 -15.18 -7.46
CA PRO A 169 8.52 -15.86 -6.20
C PRO A 169 9.98 -15.91 -5.77
N VAL A 170 10.27 -15.57 -4.51
CA VAL A 170 11.64 -15.53 -3.97
C VAL A 170 12.35 -16.89 -4.07
N GLU A 171 11.62 -17.98 -3.82
CA GLU A 171 12.09 -19.35 -4.01
C GLU A 171 10.98 -20.13 -4.73
N PRO A 172 10.93 -20.13 -6.08
CA PRO A 172 9.82 -20.73 -6.83
C PRO A 172 9.50 -22.18 -6.46
N ASP A 173 10.52 -23.03 -6.35
CA ASP A 173 10.38 -24.47 -6.05
C ASP A 173 9.90 -24.74 -4.61
N ARG A 174 9.96 -23.72 -3.72
CA ARG A 174 9.56 -23.80 -2.32
C ARG A 174 8.40 -22.88 -1.97
N THR A 175 7.76 -22.28 -2.99
CA THR A 175 6.60 -21.41 -2.84
C THR A 175 5.35 -22.10 -3.35
N LEU A 176 4.36 -22.27 -2.48
CA LEU A 176 3.00 -22.65 -2.86
C LEU A 176 2.15 -21.41 -2.95
N HIS A 177 1.70 -21.03 -4.14
CA HIS A 177 0.64 -20.05 -4.30
C HIS A 177 -0.68 -20.75 -4.58
N TRP A 178 -1.73 -20.36 -3.84
CA TRP A 178 -3.09 -20.84 -4.07
C TRP A 178 -4.08 -19.68 -4.02
N HIS A 179 -4.75 -19.46 -5.12
CA HIS A 179 -5.84 -18.50 -5.19
C HIS A 179 -7.13 -19.17 -4.74
N THR A 180 -7.82 -18.60 -3.74
CA THR A 180 -9.00 -19.18 -3.11
C THR A 180 -10.21 -18.26 -3.21
N THR A 181 -11.38 -18.85 -3.39
CA THR A 181 -12.66 -18.15 -3.45
C THR A 181 -13.64 -18.75 -2.45
N TRP A 182 -14.75 -18.10 -2.25
CA TRP A 182 -15.85 -18.64 -1.45
C TRP A 182 -16.35 -20.02 -1.95
N ARG A 183 -16.16 -20.34 -3.24
CA ARG A 183 -16.57 -21.63 -3.84
C ARG A 183 -15.77 -22.79 -3.29
N ASP A 184 -14.52 -22.58 -2.93
CA ASP A 184 -13.64 -23.62 -2.35
C ASP A 184 -14.12 -24.07 -0.97
N VAL A 185 -14.83 -23.20 -0.26
CA VAL A 185 -15.34 -23.46 1.09
C VAL A 185 -16.88 -23.41 1.17
N ARG A 186 -17.57 -23.40 0.05
CA ARG A 186 -19.03 -23.26 -0.02
C ARG A 186 -19.79 -24.15 0.96
N PRO A 187 -19.45 -25.45 1.15
CA PRO A 187 -20.14 -26.32 2.10
C PRO A 187 -20.00 -25.90 3.58
N LEU A 188 -19.03 -25.02 3.87
CA LEU A 188 -18.74 -24.54 5.23
C LEU A 188 -19.38 -23.17 5.51
N LEU A 189 -19.95 -22.52 4.49
CA LEU A 189 -20.61 -21.22 4.61
C LEU A 189 -22.03 -21.37 5.07
N ASN A 190 -22.50 -20.47 5.93
CA ASN A 190 -23.89 -20.40 6.33
C ASN A 190 -24.78 -19.81 5.21
N THR A 191 -26.09 -20.01 5.34
CA THR A 191 -27.07 -19.57 4.34
C THR A 191 -27.05 -18.06 4.13
N ASP A 192 -26.92 -17.28 5.21
CA ASP A 192 -26.92 -15.80 5.12
C ASP A 192 -25.75 -15.29 4.31
N MET A 193 -24.55 -15.88 4.49
CA MET A 193 -23.37 -15.54 3.70
C MET A 193 -23.56 -15.88 2.22
N LEU A 194 -24.14 -17.04 1.91
CA LEU A 194 -24.43 -17.42 0.52
C LEU A 194 -25.46 -16.49 -0.13
N GLN A 195 -26.49 -16.08 0.61
CA GLN A 195 -27.47 -15.10 0.13
C GLN A 195 -26.83 -13.73 -0.13
N LEU A 196 -25.93 -13.27 0.77
CA LEU A 196 -25.21 -12.01 0.58
C LEU A 196 -24.31 -12.05 -0.68
N ILE A 197 -23.59 -13.15 -0.90
CA ILE A 197 -22.78 -13.36 -2.09
C ILE A 197 -23.63 -13.32 -3.36
N ASP A 198 -24.78 -14.02 -3.35
CA ASP A 198 -25.68 -14.06 -4.50
C ASP A 198 -26.32 -12.69 -4.76
N ALA A 199 -26.73 -11.96 -3.74
CA ALA A 199 -27.30 -10.62 -3.86
C ALA A 199 -26.32 -9.59 -4.42
N SER A 200 -25.02 -9.78 -4.17
CA SER A 200 -23.96 -8.85 -4.63
C SER A 200 -23.42 -9.14 -6.03
N ARG A 201 -23.90 -10.19 -6.74
CA ARG A 201 -23.37 -10.59 -8.06
C ARG A 201 -23.44 -9.51 -9.14
N HIS A 202 -24.37 -8.57 -9.03
CA HIS A 202 -24.52 -7.47 -9.97
C HIS A 202 -23.59 -6.28 -9.69
N MET A 203 -22.88 -6.28 -8.56
CA MET A 203 -21.97 -5.20 -8.17
C MET A 203 -20.67 -5.27 -8.97
N PRO A 204 -20.16 -4.15 -9.48
CA PRO A 204 -18.86 -4.09 -10.19
C PRO A 204 -17.70 -4.65 -9.36
N GLU A 205 -17.76 -4.48 -8.03
CA GLU A 205 -16.73 -4.92 -7.09
C GLU A 205 -16.80 -6.42 -6.77
N TYR A 206 -17.84 -7.14 -7.23
CA TYR A 206 -18.01 -8.57 -6.96
C TYR A 206 -16.76 -9.40 -7.27
N PRO A 207 -16.10 -9.25 -8.42
CA PRO A 207 -14.90 -10.01 -8.75
C PRO A 207 -13.76 -9.78 -7.75
N HIS A 208 -13.58 -8.54 -7.25
CA HIS A 208 -12.58 -8.23 -6.25
C HIS A 208 -12.96 -8.78 -4.88
N ILE A 209 -14.17 -8.48 -4.40
CA ILE A 209 -14.61 -8.81 -3.04
C ILE A 209 -14.69 -10.33 -2.84
N TRP A 210 -15.35 -11.06 -3.76
CA TRP A 210 -15.70 -12.45 -3.58
C TRP A 210 -14.81 -13.43 -4.33
N ASP A 211 -14.37 -13.06 -5.53
CA ASP A 211 -13.46 -13.89 -6.31
C ASP A 211 -11.98 -13.54 -6.05
N GLY A 212 -11.68 -12.47 -5.30
CA GLY A 212 -10.30 -12.08 -4.94
C GLY A 212 -9.45 -11.68 -6.13
N LYS A 213 -10.08 -11.22 -7.22
CA LYS A 213 -9.33 -10.69 -8.35
C LYS A 213 -8.68 -9.37 -7.97
N PRO A 214 -7.42 -9.14 -8.34
CA PRO A 214 -6.82 -7.82 -8.22
C PRO A 214 -7.73 -6.77 -8.88
N LEU A 215 -7.81 -5.60 -8.28
CA LEU A 215 -8.46 -4.48 -8.94
C LEU A 215 -7.62 -4.12 -10.18
N THR A 216 -8.16 -4.42 -11.35
CA THR A 216 -7.73 -3.77 -12.58
C THR A 216 -8.34 -2.39 -12.54
N ALA A 217 -7.58 -1.36 -12.19
CA ALA A 217 -8.00 0.02 -12.00
C ALA A 217 -9.43 0.15 -11.43
N SER A 218 -9.62 0.73 -10.28
CA SER A 218 -10.97 1.11 -9.82
C SER A 218 -11.64 1.88 -10.97
N ILE A 219 -12.88 1.54 -11.32
CA ILE A 219 -13.68 2.27 -12.34
C ILE A 219 -13.71 3.78 -12.04
N ASN A 220 -13.34 4.16 -10.83
CA ASN A 220 -13.33 5.53 -10.30
C ASN A 220 -11.93 6.07 -9.96
N THR A 221 -10.82 5.43 -10.33
CA THR A 221 -9.51 6.06 -10.16
C THR A 221 -9.29 7.13 -11.22
N VAL A 222 -8.61 8.21 -10.84
CA VAL A 222 -8.29 9.30 -11.79
C VAL A 222 -7.34 8.80 -12.87
N ILE A 223 -6.39 7.92 -12.50
CA ILE A 223 -5.34 7.42 -13.38
C ILE A 223 -5.31 5.89 -13.31
N ALA A 224 -5.30 5.25 -14.47
CA ALA A 224 -5.15 3.81 -14.55
C ALA A 224 -3.68 3.40 -14.36
N TYR A 225 -3.43 2.32 -13.63
CA TYR A 225 -2.07 1.78 -13.44
C TYR A 225 -1.39 1.44 -14.77
N THR A 226 -2.15 0.93 -15.74
CA THR A 226 -1.66 0.62 -17.09
C THR A 226 -1.05 1.83 -17.81
N ASP A 227 -1.62 3.02 -17.62
CA ASP A 227 -1.13 4.25 -18.25
C ASP A 227 0.17 4.72 -17.58
N LEU A 228 0.28 4.52 -16.27
CA LEU A 228 1.51 4.77 -15.50
C LEU A 228 2.62 3.80 -15.90
N ASP A 229 2.32 2.51 -16.01
CA ASP A 229 3.27 1.49 -16.46
C ASP A 229 3.80 1.82 -17.86
N GLN A 230 2.93 2.19 -18.79
CA GLN A 230 3.34 2.67 -20.11
C GLN A 230 4.25 3.92 -20.04
N ALA A 231 3.98 4.82 -19.10
CA ALA A 231 4.81 6.02 -18.92
C ALA A 231 6.24 5.67 -18.45
N THR A 232 6.42 4.57 -17.70
CA THR A 232 7.75 4.11 -17.29
C THR A 232 8.54 3.45 -18.42
N GLN A 233 7.86 2.98 -19.46
CA GLN A 233 8.49 2.29 -20.60
C GLN A 233 8.89 3.24 -21.73
N ARG A 234 8.48 4.52 -21.67
CA ARG A 234 8.83 5.51 -22.69
C ARG A 234 10.28 5.97 -22.53
N PRO A 235 10.98 6.26 -23.64
CA PRO A 235 12.31 6.85 -23.57
C PRO A 235 12.25 8.24 -22.90
N PRO A 236 13.21 8.59 -22.03
CA PRO A 236 13.24 9.89 -21.38
C PRO A 236 13.48 11.00 -22.38
N ASP A 237 12.68 12.07 -22.32
CA ASP A 237 12.93 13.34 -23.00
C ASP A 237 13.29 14.39 -21.95
N LEU A 238 14.58 14.70 -21.87
CA LEU A 238 15.15 15.69 -20.95
C LEU A 238 15.36 17.05 -21.63
N THR A 239 14.82 17.23 -22.84
CA THR A 239 14.92 18.52 -23.55
C THR A 239 13.87 19.47 -23.01
N GLY A 240 14.29 20.57 -22.39
CA GLY A 240 13.38 21.57 -21.85
C GLY A 240 13.73 22.07 -20.46
N GLY A 241 12.87 22.93 -19.92
CA GLY A 241 13.07 23.50 -18.60
C GLY A 241 12.85 22.50 -17.47
N VAL A 242 13.51 22.78 -16.35
CA VAL A 242 13.34 22.00 -15.11
C VAL A 242 12.26 22.64 -14.24
N THR A 243 11.32 21.86 -13.75
CA THR A 243 10.32 22.30 -12.76
C THR A 243 10.37 21.40 -11.54
N PHE A 244 10.19 21.99 -10.36
CA PHE A 244 10.09 21.25 -9.10
C PHE A 244 8.66 21.30 -8.60
N GLY A 245 8.23 20.20 -7.95
CA GLY A 245 7.04 20.16 -7.13
C GLY A 245 7.40 19.73 -5.72
N VAL A 246 6.90 20.45 -4.72
CA VAL A 246 7.23 20.19 -3.30
C VAL A 246 5.94 20.08 -2.50
N ASP A 247 5.67 18.88 -1.98
CA ASP A 247 4.64 18.66 -0.94
C ASP A 247 5.32 18.67 0.43
N VAL A 248 4.91 19.59 1.31
CA VAL A 248 5.61 19.89 2.57
C VAL A 248 4.90 19.24 3.75
N ALA A 249 5.58 18.31 4.42
CA ALA A 249 5.15 17.81 5.71
C ALA A 249 5.84 18.57 6.86
N ARG A 250 5.08 18.84 7.93
CA ARG A 250 5.59 19.31 9.21
C ARG A 250 5.78 18.12 10.16
N TYR A 251 6.28 18.35 11.37
CA TYR A 251 6.45 17.34 12.41
C TYR A 251 5.28 16.36 12.50
N GLY A 252 5.48 15.10 12.11
CA GLY A 252 4.47 14.04 12.10
C GLY A 252 4.97 12.81 11.33
N ASN A 253 4.08 11.89 11.02
CA ASN A 253 4.39 10.68 10.24
C ASN A 253 4.42 10.93 8.73
N ASP A 254 3.98 12.10 8.26
CA ASP A 254 4.02 12.47 6.85
C ASP A 254 5.44 12.87 6.44
N ARG A 255 5.82 12.62 5.19
CA ARG A 255 7.12 12.96 4.61
C ARG A 255 7.00 14.15 3.67
N THR A 256 7.98 15.03 3.67
CA THR A 256 8.13 16.01 2.60
C THR A 256 8.61 15.28 1.35
N ALA A 257 8.00 15.58 0.22
CA ALA A 257 8.39 15.03 -1.08
C ALA A 257 8.78 16.16 -2.04
N LEU A 258 9.85 15.94 -2.81
CA LEU A 258 10.30 16.81 -3.89
C LEU A 258 10.39 15.99 -5.17
N ALA A 259 9.63 16.40 -6.18
CA ALA A 259 9.69 15.85 -7.52
C ALA A 259 10.39 16.81 -8.48
N ILE A 260 11.22 16.27 -9.37
CA ILE A 260 11.93 17.00 -10.41
C ILE A 260 11.39 16.53 -11.75
N LYS A 261 10.89 17.46 -12.55
CA LYS A 261 10.49 17.24 -13.93
C LYS A 261 11.45 18.01 -14.84
N THR A 262 12.08 17.31 -15.79
CA THR A 262 12.95 17.89 -16.82
C THR A 262 12.34 17.60 -18.19
N GLY A 263 12.05 18.63 -18.97
CA GLY A 263 11.31 18.45 -20.22
C GLY A 263 9.98 17.73 -19.98
N ASN A 264 9.76 16.59 -20.63
CA ASN A 264 8.59 15.73 -20.44
C ASN A 264 8.85 14.51 -19.53
N THR A 265 9.91 14.51 -18.76
CA THR A 265 10.30 13.37 -17.91
C THR A 265 10.26 13.74 -16.43
N ILE A 266 9.59 12.92 -15.61
CA ILE A 266 9.80 12.91 -14.17
C ILE A 266 11.16 12.27 -13.92
N SER A 267 12.18 13.10 -13.67
CA SER A 267 13.59 12.71 -13.66
C SER A 267 14.18 12.50 -12.27
N GLY A 268 13.52 13.01 -11.22
CA GLY A 268 13.97 12.88 -9.84
C GLY A 268 12.81 12.85 -8.85
N LEU A 269 12.98 12.09 -7.76
CA LEU A 269 12.03 11.99 -6.67
C LEU A 269 12.79 11.81 -5.36
N HIS A 270 12.60 12.71 -4.42
CA HIS A 270 13.31 12.74 -3.14
C HIS A 270 12.33 12.90 -1.99
N THR A 271 12.61 12.25 -0.88
CA THR A 271 11.78 12.35 0.33
C THR A 271 12.64 12.54 1.57
N TRP A 272 12.08 13.23 2.57
CA TRP A 272 12.65 13.31 3.92
C TRP A 272 11.54 13.55 4.94
N ALA A 273 11.78 13.17 6.18
CA ALA A 273 10.85 13.35 7.29
C ALA A 273 11.53 14.10 8.44
N HIS A 274 10.74 14.58 9.39
CA HIS A 274 11.20 15.22 10.62
C HIS A 274 12.14 16.40 10.43
N ALA A 275 12.06 17.12 9.30
CA ALA A 275 12.84 18.30 9.03
C ALA A 275 12.08 19.58 9.40
N SER A 276 12.80 20.60 9.85
CA SER A 276 12.23 21.94 9.98
C SER A 276 11.95 22.56 8.61
N ILE A 277 11.12 23.60 8.55
CA ILE A 277 10.88 24.35 7.30
C ILE A 277 12.19 24.95 6.78
N THR A 278 13.06 25.42 7.66
CA THR A 278 14.37 25.96 7.30
C THR A 278 15.29 24.88 6.70
N ASP A 279 15.33 23.68 7.31
CA ASP A 279 16.12 22.55 6.76
C ASP A 279 15.56 22.12 5.41
N THR A 280 14.23 22.10 5.27
CA THR A 280 13.55 21.82 4.01
C THR A 280 13.93 22.85 2.94
N ALA A 281 13.89 24.15 3.27
CA ALA A 281 14.30 25.21 2.35
C ALA A 281 15.75 25.05 1.90
N GLN A 282 16.66 24.72 2.81
CA GLN A 282 18.07 24.50 2.48
C GLN A 282 18.27 23.31 1.54
N ARG A 283 17.52 22.21 1.74
CA ARG A 283 17.56 21.06 0.84
C ARG A 283 17.03 21.42 -0.55
N VAL A 284 15.87 22.10 -0.63
CA VAL A 284 15.31 22.55 -1.90
C VAL A 284 16.29 23.50 -2.61
N GLN A 285 16.93 24.42 -1.89
CA GLN A 285 17.95 25.33 -2.44
C GLN A 285 19.15 24.54 -2.99
N THR A 286 19.59 23.48 -2.31
CA THR A 286 20.67 22.61 -2.79
C THR A 286 20.30 21.96 -4.12
N PHE A 287 19.11 21.38 -4.23
CA PHE A 287 18.62 20.84 -5.51
C PHE A 287 18.45 21.92 -6.57
N ALA A 288 17.94 23.10 -6.20
CA ALA A 288 17.78 24.21 -7.14
C ALA A 288 19.12 24.70 -7.70
N SER A 289 20.18 24.72 -6.91
CA SER A 289 21.52 25.08 -7.38
C SER A 289 22.11 24.05 -8.36
N GLN A 290 21.75 22.78 -8.23
CA GLN A 290 22.21 21.70 -9.12
C GLN A 290 21.42 21.63 -10.43
N HIS A 291 20.11 21.86 -10.38
CA HIS A 291 19.21 21.62 -11.49
C HIS A 291 18.68 22.89 -12.17
N GLN A 292 18.87 24.06 -11.55
CA GLN A 292 18.46 25.38 -12.06
C GLN A 292 16.99 25.42 -12.54
N PRO A 293 16.02 25.14 -11.65
CA PRO A 293 14.62 25.09 -12.03
C PRO A 293 14.10 26.45 -12.50
N ILE A 294 13.32 26.44 -13.56
CA ILE A 294 12.59 27.61 -14.04
C ILE A 294 11.38 27.95 -13.17
N MET A 295 10.89 26.98 -12.39
CA MET A 295 9.79 27.14 -11.46
C MET A 295 9.83 26.07 -10.35
N ILE A 296 9.52 26.47 -9.13
CA ILE A 296 9.31 25.60 -7.96
C ILE A 296 7.88 25.79 -7.48
N ASN A 297 7.01 24.82 -7.68
CA ASN A 297 5.64 24.84 -7.18
C ASN A 297 5.60 24.14 -5.81
N VAL A 298 5.06 24.81 -4.79
CA VAL A 298 5.00 24.34 -3.41
C VAL A 298 3.54 24.21 -3.01
N ASP A 299 3.14 23.10 -2.37
CA ASP A 299 1.83 23.04 -1.71
C ASP A 299 1.77 24.07 -0.59
N ASP A 300 1.00 25.13 -0.79
CA ASP A 300 0.84 26.26 0.13
C ASP A 300 -0.33 26.05 1.10
N THR A 301 -0.93 24.86 1.12
CA THR A 301 -2.01 24.52 2.02
C THR A 301 -1.45 24.28 3.43
N GLY A 302 -1.59 25.28 4.32
CA GLY A 302 -1.11 25.18 5.71
C GLY A 302 0.36 25.56 5.91
N VAL A 303 1.27 24.60 6.13
CA VAL A 303 2.67 24.89 6.50
C VAL A 303 3.58 25.26 5.32
N GLY A 304 3.16 24.96 4.11
CA GLY A 304 3.95 25.22 2.89
C GLY A 304 4.17 26.72 2.62
N GLY A 305 3.27 27.59 3.08
CA GLY A 305 3.43 29.04 2.94
C GLY A 305 4.75 29.56 3.51
N GLY A 306 5.16 29.04 4.66
CA GLY A 306 6.46 29.39 5.24
C GLY A 306 7.66 28.96 4.37
N LEU A 307 7.56 27.85 3.67
CA LEU A 307 8.60 27.43 2.71
C LEU A 307 8.62 28.33 1.49
N THR A 308 7.45 28.65 0.93
CA THR A 308 7.29 29.57 -0.20
C THR A 308 7.97 30.92 0.09
N ASP A 309 7.70 31.51 1.27
CA ASP A 309 8.29 32.79 1.67
C ASP A 309 9.82 32.73 1.78
N ILE A 310 10.37 31.69 2.40
CA ILE A 310 11.83 31.53 2.54
C ILE A 310 12.49 31.37 1.18
N LEU A 311 11.95 30.54 0.28
CA LEU A 311 12.53 30.33 -1.05
C LEU A 311 12.44 31.61 -1.90
N ALA A 312 11.34 32.38 -1.80
CA ALA A 312 11.20 33.67 -2.46
C ALA A 312 12.22 34.70 -1.97
N GLN A 313 12.46 34.77 -0.63
CA GLN A 313 13.50 35.62 -0.05
C GLN A 313 14.91 35.26 -0.51
N GLN A 314 15.15 33.99 -0.84
CA GLN A 314 16.41 33.50 -1.40
C GLN A 314 16.55 33.76 -2.92
N GLY A 315 15.54 34.40 -3.53
CA GLY A 315 15.54 34.73 -4.97
C GLY A 315 15.25 33.58 -5.90
N LEU A 316 14.69 32.48 -5.39
CA LEU A 316 14.31 31.32 -6.21
C LEU A 316 12.97 31.56 -6.91
N PRO A 317 12.76 31.00 -8.12
CA PRO A 317 11.50 31.11 -8.87
C PRO A 317 10.43 30.21 -8.24
N VAL A 318 9.83 30.62 -7.13
CA VAL A 318 8.88 29.84 -6.36
C VAL A 318 7.43 30.33 -6.53
N ARG A 319 6.48 29.41 -6.47
CA ARG A 319 5.04 29.67 -6.45
C ARG A 319 4.35 28.76 -5.45
N GLY A 320 3.56 29.36 -4.55
CA GLY A 320 2.64 28.63 -3.68
C GLY A 320 1.37 28.25 -4.42
N ILE A 321 0.94 27.00 -4.26
CA ILE A 321 -0.29 26.45 -4.83
C ILE A 321 -1.22 26.02 -3.70
N ASN A 322 -2.33 26.74 -3.53
CA ASN A 322 -3.33 26.36 -2.54
C ASN A 322 -4.34 25.36 -3.15
N TYR A 323 -4.36 24.15 -2.67
CA TYR A 323 -5.21 23.05 -3.17
C TYR A 323 -6.72 23.34 -3.01
N ALA A 324 -7.10 24.13 -2.01
CA ALA A 324 -8.49 24.52 -1.77
C ALA A 324 -8.94 25.73 -2.64
N ALA A 325 -8.02 26.39 -3.32
CA ALA A 325 -8.34 27.57 -4.12
C ALA A 325 -9.22 27.22 -5.35
N THR A 326 -9.76 28.26 -5.95
CA THR A 326 -10.64 28.14 -7.13
C THR A 326 -9.86 27.67 -8.36
N PRO A 327 -10.32 26.60 -9.04
CA PRO A 327 -9.66 26.06 -10.21
C PRO A 327 -9.87 26.96 -11.44
N LYS A 328 -9.08 26.77 -12.50
CA LYS A 328 -9.25 27.44 -13.80
C LYS A 328 -10.56 27.01 -14.46
N GLN A 329 -10.83 25.69 -14.44
CA GLN A 329 -11.99 25.07 -15.07
C GLN A 329 -13.11 24.86 -14.02
N ARG A 330 -13.70 25.97 -13.56
CA ARG A 330 -14.73 26.00 -12.50
C ARG A 330 -15.96 25.14 -12.79
N ASP A 331 -16.29 24.94 -14.05
CA ASP A 331 -17.43 24.12 -14.45
C ASP A 331 -17.14 22.63 -14.32
N LYS A 332 -15.86 22.22 -14.37
CA LYS A 332 -15.44 20.84 -14.31
C LYS A 332 -14.99 20.39 -12.92
N TYR A 333 -14.34 21.28 -12.16
CA TYR A 333 -13.68 20.94 -10.90
C TYR A 333 -14.10 21.86 -9.75
N PRO A 334 -14.23 21.35 -8.51
CA PRO A 334 -14.60 22.17 -7.35
C PRO A 334 -13.41 22.94 -6.75
N ASN A 335 -12.17 22.48 -6.97
CA ASN A 335 -10.95 23.04 -6.39
C ASN A 335 -9.71 22.68 -7.23
N ILE A 336 -8.57 23.33 -6.92
CA ILE A 336 -7.28 23.09 -7.61
C ILE A 336 -6.80 21.65 -7.40
N ALA A 337 -7.00 21.04 -6.24
CA ALA A 337 -6.60 19.64 -6.02
C ALA A 337 -7.21 18.72 -7.08
N SER A 338 -8.51 18.84 -7.34
CA SER A 338 -9.18 18.05 -8.39
C SER A 338 -8.64 18.36 -9.78
N GLU A 339 -8.47 19.67 -10.11
CA GLU A 339 -7.92 20.09 -11.40
C GLU A 339 -6.53 19.51 -11.64
N LEU A 340 -5.61 19.56 -10.66
CA LEU A 340 -4.25 19.01 -10.77
C LEU A 340 -4.22 17.52 -11.12
N TRP A 341 -5.06 16.72 -10.47
CA TRP A 341 -5.14 15.30 -10.73
C TRP A 341 -5.61 14.98 -12.16
N PHE A 342 -6.63 15.68 -12.65
CA PHE A 342 -7.14 15.46 -13.99
C PHE A 342 -6.24 16.07 -15.07
N ASP A 343 -5.62 17.24 -14.82
CA ASP A 343 -4.63 17.83 -15.73
C ASP A 343 -3.41 16.90 -15.89
N PHE A 344 -2.97 16.25 -14.80
CA PHE A 344 -1.89 15.28 -14.87
C PHE A 344 -2.30 14.02 -15.65
N ALA A 345 -3.51 13.51 -15.45
CA ALA A 345 -4.03 12.38 -16.22
C ALA A 345 -4.09 12.68 -17.73
N GLU A 346 -4.49 13.91 -18.10
CA GLU A 346 -4.50 14.36 -19.50
C GLU A 346 -3.06 14.53 -20.06
N LEU A 347 -2.09 14.89 -19.23
CA LEU A 347 -0.69 15.06 -19.62
C LEU A 347 0.05 13.72 -19.73
N LEU A 348 -0.33 12.71 -18.94
CA LEU A 348 0.37 11.44 -18.77
C LEU A 348 0.71 10.70 -20.08
N PRO A 349 -0.14 10.70 -21.14
CA PRO A 349 0.21 10.08 -22.42
C PRO A 349 1.48 10.65 -23.07
N SER A 350 1.85 11.88 -22.76
CA SER A 350 3.06 12.55 -23.28
C SER A 350 4.22 12.57 -22.29
N LEU A 351 4.00 12.13 -21.04
CA LEU A 351 5.02 12.10 -20.00
C LEU A 351 5.79 10.77 -20.00
N THR A 352 7.05 10.86 -19.58
CA THR A 352 7.87 9.72 -19.17
C THR A 352 8.09 9.77 -17.65
N ILE A 353 7.98 8.62 -17.00
CA ILE A 353 8.40 8.44 -15.60
C ILE A 353 9.68 7.61 -15.63
N ASN A 354 10.78 8.17 -15.13
CA ASN A 354 12.05 7.45 -15.11
C ASN A 354 11.92 6.14 -14.30
N PRO A 355 12.18 4.97 -14.87
CA PRO A 355 12.06 3.69 -14.16
C PRO A 355 13.05 3.52 -13.00
N ASP A 356 14.12 4.32 -12.97
CA ASP A 356 15.17 4.26 -11.93
C ASP A 356 14.90 5.22 -10.75
N LEU A 357 13.69 5.81 -10.67
CA LEU A 357 13.33 6.69 -9.55
C LEU A 357 13.37 5.93 -8.22
N ALA A 358 14.00 6.54 -7.22
CA ALA A 358 13.76 6.13 -5.84
C ALA A 358 12.27 6.24 -5.52
N HIS A 359 11.70 5.25 -4.84
CA HIS A 359 10.28 5.17 -4.48
C HIS A 359 9.30 5.07 -5.68
N LEU A 360 9.74 4.58 -6.85
CA LEU A 360 8.87 4.42 -8.02
C LEU A 360 7.60 3.62 -7.70
N ALA A 361 7.75 2.46 -7.05
CA ALA A 361 6.60 1.60 -6.73
C ALA A 361 5.57 2.32 -5.83
N ASP A 362 6.04 3.06 -4.83
CA ASP A 362 5.17 3.87 -3.96
C ASP A 362 4.47 4.97 -4.77
N LEU A 363 5.19 5.66 -5.66
CA LEU A 363 4.61 6.70 -6.54
C LEU A 363 3.52 6.14 -7.43
N LEU A 364 3.78 5.02 -8.13
CA LEU A 364 2.80 4.40 -9.01
C LEU A 364 1.55 3.95 -8.23
N GLN A 365 1.74 3.46 -7.00
CA GLN A 365 0.63 3.12 -6.13
C GLN A 365 -0.18 4.37 -5.73
N GLU A 366 0.46 5.45 -5.27
CA GLU A 366 -0.22 6.68 -4.88
C GLU A 366 -1.01 7.28 -6.05
N LEU A 367 -0.43 7.30 -7.26
CA LEU A 367 -1.08 7.83 -8.46
C LEU A 367 -2.26 6.96 -8.94
N SER A 368 -2.17 5.63 -8.84
CA SER A 368 -3.18 4.71 -9.37
C SER A 368 -4.34 4.42 -8.42
N THR A 369 -4.25 4.84 -7.16
CA THR A 369 -5.26 4.52 -6.14
C THR A 369 -6.14 5.70 -5.75
N ARG A 370 -5.91 6.90 -6.30
CA ARG A 370 -6.71 8.08 -6.02
C ARG A 370 -8.06 8.01 -6.72
N GLU A 371 -9.13 7.96 -5.94
CA GLU A 371 -10.49 7.88 -6.44
C GLU A 371 -11.10 9.27 -6.71
N TRP A 372 -12.14 9.29 -7.52
CA TRP A 372 -12.92 10.48 -7.78
C TRP A 372 -14.42 10.15 -7.90
N ALA A 373 -15.25 11.17 -7.74
CA ALA A 373 -16.69 11.07 -7.89
C ALA A 373 -17.25 12.37 -8.52
N ILE A 374 -18.45 12.30 -9.03
CA ILE A 374 -19.21 13.49 -9.42
C ILE A 374 -19.88 14.06 -8.17
N ASN A 375 -19.61 15.33 -7.86
CA ASN A 375 -20.25 16.01 -6.74
C ASN A 375 -21.67 16.52 -7.08
N THR A 376 -22.36 17.10 -6.11
CA THR A 376 -23.73 17.62 -6.27
C THR A 376 -23.87 18.74 -7.30
N ARG A 377 -22.76 19.35 -7.73
CA ARG A 377 -22.70 20.40 -8.77
C ARG A 377 -22.29 19.84 -10.14
N ASN A 378 -22.31 18.52 -10.30
CA ASN A 378 -21.88 17.83 -11.52
C ASN A 378 -20.40 18.07 -11.91
N GLN A 379 -19.53 18.30 -10.91
CA GLN A 379 -18.10 18.50 -11.09
C GLN A 379 -17.34 17.23 -10.71
N ARG A 380 -16.22 16.95 -11.38
CA ARG A 380 -15.30 15.87 -11.02
C ARG A 380 -14.51 16.27 -9.77
N GLN A 381 -14.71 15.55 -8.70
CA GLN A 381 -14.06 15.80 -7.41
C GLN A 381 -13.21 14.60 -7.02
N VAL A 382 -11.92 14.81 -6.81
CA VAL A 382 -11.05 13.76 -6.26
C VAL A 382 -11.37 13.53 -4.78
N GLN A 383 -11.17 12.31 -4.33
CA GLN A 383 -11.27 11.89 -2.94
C GLN A 383 -10.47 12.85 -2.02
N ALA A 384 -11.02 13.25 -0.89
CA ALA A 384 -10.30 14.10 0.04
C ALA A 384 -9.03 13.43 0.58
N LYS A 385 -7.97 14.20 0.89
CA LYS A 385 -6.68 13.66 1.37
C LYS A 385 -6.86 12.84 2.65
N GLN A 386 -7.79 13.21 3.53
CA GLN A 386 -8.10 12.47 4.74
C GLN A 386 -8.78 11.13 4.44
N ASP A 387 -9.79 11.11 3.57
CA ASP A 387 -10.48 9.88 3.17
C ASP A 387 -9.52 8.92 2.45
N TYR A 388 -8.57 9.46 1.66
CA TYR A 388 -7.51 8.67 1.06
C TYR A 388 -6.60 8.04 2.12
N LYS A 389 -6.13 8.82 3.11
CA LYS A 389 -5.34 8.30 4.23
C LYS A 389 -6.06 7.18 4.98
N ASP A 390 -7.34 7.35 5.25
CA ASP A 390 -8.15 6.34 5.94
C ASP A 390 -8.28 5.06 5.13
N SER A 391 -8.38 5.17 3.79
CA SER A 391 -8.44 4.03 2.88
C SER A 391 -7.09 3.34 2.63
N GLN A 392 -5.97 4.07 2.74
CA GLN A 392 -4.61 3.61 2.46
C GLN A 392 -3.75 3.39 3.73
N ALA A 393 -4.37 2.95 4.81
CA ALA A 393 -3.69 2.65 6.07
C ALA A 393 -2.85 3.82 6.61
N ALA A 394 -3.44 5.01 6.63
CA ALA A 394 -2.87 6.27 7.12
C ALA A 394 -1.68 6.83 6.31
N ARG A 395 -1.44 6.37 5.09
CA ARG A 395 -0.42 6.95 4.20
C ARG A 395 -0.97 8.15 3.44
N SER A 396 -0.21 9.24 3.42
CA SER A 396 -0.47 10.42 2.59
C SER A 396 0.07 10.19 1.17
N PRO A 397 -0.58 10.73 0.12
CA PRO A 397 -0.08 10.64 -1.26
C PRO A 397 0.97 11.72 -1.57
N ASP A 398 1.99 11.84 -0.70
CA ASP A 398 2.96 12.94 -0.74
C ASP A 398 3.82 12.93 -2.03
N LEU A 399 4.14 11.73 -2.54
CA LEU A 399 4.90 11.58 -3.78
C LEU A 399 4.05 11.99 -4.99
N ALA A 400 2.80 11.55 -5.03
CA ALA A 400 1.86 11.93 -6.07
C ALA A 400 1.64 13.44 -6.06
N ASP A 401 1.35 14.04 -4.91
CA ASP A 401 1.14 15.49 -4.78
C ASP A 401 2.36 16.29 -5.26
N ALA A 402 3.59 15.86 -4.93
CA ALA A 402 4.80 16.49 -5.43
C ALA A 402 4.95 16.37 -6.96
N VAL A 403 4.63 15.22 -7.55
CA VAL A 403 4.70 15.02 -9.02
C VAL A 403 3.64 15.86 -9.74
N LEU A 404 2.42 15.95 -9.20
CA LEU A 404 1.37 16.83 -9.75
C LEU A 404 1.81 18.29 -9.76
N LEU A 405 2.41 18.76 -8.67
CA LEU A 405 2.96 20.12 -8.57
C LEU A 405 4.10 20.35 -9.57
N ALA A 406 5.03 19.39 -9.77
CA ALA A 406 6.09 19.50 -10.76
C ALA A 406 5.54 19.61 -12.20
N CYS A 407 4.37 19.05 -12.45
CA CYS A 407 3.69 19.10 -13.74
C CYS A 407 2.73 20.30 -13.92
N TYR A 408 2.44 21.03 -12.82
CA TYR A 408 1.47 22.12 -12.87
C TYR A 408 1.97 23.28 -13.74
N GLN A 409 1.17 23.62 -14.73
CA GLN A 409 1.36 24.82 -15.57
C GLN A 409 0.15 25.75 -15.35
N PRO A 410 0.37 26.97 -14.82
CA PRO A 410 -0.70 27.94 -14.76
C PRO A 410 -1.15 28.30 -16.17
N ALA A 411 -2.41 28.76 -16.33
CA ALA A 411 -2.83 29.33 -17.59
C ALA A 411 -1.81 30.41 -18.03
N ARG A 412 -1.35 30.34 -19.27
CA ARG A 412 -0.62 31.47 -19.85
C ARG A 412 -1.54 32.67 -19.69
N LEU A 413 -1.03 33.73 -19.05
CA LEU A 413 -1.70 35.04 -19.20
C LEU A 413 -1.75 35.30 -20.70
N PRO A 414 -2.88 35.81 -21.24
CA PRO A 414 -2.90 36.25 -22.63
C PRO A 414 -1.71 37.19 -22.81
N ASP A 415 -0.93 36.98 -23.87
CA ASP A 415 0.11 37.92 -24.26
C ASP A 415 -0.61 39.24 -24.47
N TRP A 416 -0.48 40.15 -23.56
CA TRP A 416 -0.83 41.54 -23.79
C TRP A 416 0.27 42.03 -24.70
N ASP A 417 -0.04 42.12 -26.01
CA ASP A 417 0.75 42.91 -26.94
C ASP A 417 0.77 44.34 -26.39
N VAL A 418 1.83 44.68 -25.68
CA VAL A 418 2.16 46.06 -25.33
C VAL A 418 2.88 46.59 -26.56
N ASP A 419 2.06 47.08 -27.51
CA ASP A 419 2.61 47.98 -28.53
C ASP A 419 3.08 49.24 -27.78
N ILE A 420 4.41 49.40 -27.72
CA ILE A 420 5.14 50.63 -27.33
C ILE A 420 5.51 51.37 -28.60
#